data_078e21a2b704ea7db68614eb580fc3b1
#
_entry.id   078e21a2b704ea7db68614eb580fc3b1
#
_cell.length_a   1.000
_cell.length_b   1.000
_cell.length_c   1.000
_cell.angle_alpha   90.00
_cell.angle_beta   90.00
_cell.angle_gamma   90.00
#
_symmetry.space_group_name_H-M   'P 1'
#
loop_
_entity.id
_entity.type
_entity.pdbx_description
1 polymer ?
#
loop_
_entity_poly.entity_id
_entity_poly.type
_entity_poly.pdbx_seq_one_letter_code
_entity_poly.pdbx_strand_id
1 'polypeptide(L)'
;MIIKNGLVIDPASGLSEKMDLLIENGIIKEMASLITKEGAEVLDAAGLVVAPGLIDTHVHFRDPGFTYKETIHTGALASAKGGFTSVICMANTSPTVDSVPVLKDNLSRASKEKIRIFQAASISCNLKGQEETDMDALKKAGACGFTDDGIPLLNAEFCFHAMEKAAKLNVPVSLHEEDPSFIRNNGISHGKVSDALGIYGSPSIAEESLVARDCMLALKSGADVVIQHISSGISVDLVRTYKKMGAKLHAEATPHHFTLTEDAVLEHGTLAKMNPPLRTEKDRQAIIQGLADGTIDLIATDHAPHSKEEKAKPITEAPSGIIGLETSLALGITSLVRPGHLSLIQLLEKMTINPAKLYHLPYGQLAEGKAADLVIFDENECWTPTEYASLSSNSPFTGMPMYGKVKYTICGGKIVYHD
;
A
#
# COMPACT_ATOMS: atom_id res chain seq x y z
N MET A 1 -12.52 11.72 24.61
CA MET A 1 -12.93 10.31 24.44
C MET A 1 -11.94 9.40 25.16
N ILE A 2 -12.39 8.34 25.78
CA ILE A 2 -11.53 7.30 26.37
C ILE A 2 -11.82 6.00 25.61
N ILE A 3 -10.76 5.35 25.11
CA ILE A 3 -10.84 3.97 24.59
C ILE A 3 -10.45 3.07 25.76
N LYS A 4 -11.30 2.10 26.12
CA LYS A 4 -11.13 1.24 27.30
C LYS A 4 -10.97 -0.23 26.96
N ASN A 5 -10.23 -0.95 27.82
CA ASN A 5 -10.16 -2.41 27.85
C ASN A 5 -9.53 -3.06 26.60
N GLY A 6 -9.00 -2.31 25.64
CA GLY A 6 -8.42 -2.82 24.40
C GLY A 6 -7.06 -3.48 24.60
N LEU A 7 -6.73 -4.46 23.75
CA LEU A 7 -5.35 -4.92 23.59
C LEU A 7 -4.61 -3.88 22.71
N VAL A 8 -3.82 -3.03 23.35
CA VAL A 8 -3.03 -2.01 22.64
C VAL A 8 -1.76 -2.64 22.10
N ILE A 9 -1.59 -2.57 20.78
CA ILE A 9 -0.39 -3.05 20.10
C ILE A 9 0.25 -1.87 19.36
N ASP A 10 1.48 -1.52 19.74
CA ASP A 10 2.27 -0.49 19.07
C ASP A 10 3.62 -1.06 18.60
N PRO A 11 3.79 -1.32 17.28
CA PRO A 11 5.05 -1.85 16.77
C PRO A 11 6.25 -0.92 16.97
N ALA A 12 6.04 0.39 17.07
CA ALA A 12 7.13 1.35 17.22
C ALA A 12 7.85 1.22 18.56
N SER A 13 7.12 0.88 19.63
CA SER A 13 7.66 0.67 20.98
C SER A 13 7.76 -0.81 21.38
N GLY A 14 7.20 -1.73 20.58
CA GLY A 14 7.07 -3.15 20.93
C GLY A 14 5.98 -3.42 21.98
N LEU A 15 5.08 -2.47 22.24
CA LEU A 15 3.99 -2.59 23.20
C LEU A 15 2.95 -3.62 22.73
N SER A 16 2.50 -4.48 23.65
CA SER A 16 1.36 -5.40 23.46
C SER A 16 0.73 -5.69 24.81
N GLU A 17 -0.12 -4.78 25.29
CA GLU A 17 -0.71 -4.83 26.63
C GLU A 17 -2.16 -4.32 26.63
N LYS A 18 -2.97 -4.78 27.60
CA LYS A 18 -4.30 -4.20 27.83
C LYS A 18 -4.17 -2.86 28.52
N MET A 19 -4.68 -1.82 27.87
CA MET A 19 -4.58 -0.44 28.32
C MET A 19 -5.81 0.37 27.93
N ASP A 20 -6.02 1.48 28.63
CA ASP A 20 -6.93 2.55 28.25
C ASP A 20 -6.14 3.69 27.59
N LEU A 21 -6.76 4.38 26.63
CA LEU A 21 -6.20 5.57 25.98
C LEU A 21 -7.14 6.76 26.17
N LEU A 22 -6.62 7.87 26.70
CA LEU A 22 -7.34 9.15 26.73
C LEU A 22 -6.97 9.98 25.49
N ILE A 23 -7.96 10.34 24.71
CA ILE A 23 -7.83 11.18 23.53
C ILE A 23 -8.44 12.56 23.80
N GLU A 24 -7.62 13.60 23.62
CA GLU A 24 -8.01 15.02 23.74
C GLU A 24 -7.39 15.85 22.64
N ASN A 25 -8.18 16.73 22.06
CA ASN A 25 -7.72 17.67 21.02
C ASN A 25 -6.98 16.97 19.85
N GLY A 26 -7.39 15.76 19.51
CA GLY A 26 -6.81 14.99 18.40
C GLY A 26 -5.48 14.30 18.71
N ILE A 27 -5.04 14.29 19.96
CA ILE A 27 -3.81 13.63 20.40
C ILE A 27 -4.11 12.59 21.50
N ILE A 28 -3.23 11.58 21.62
CA ILE A 28 -3.20 10.67 22.76
C ILE A 28 -2.65 11.44 23.95
N LYS A 29 -3.49 11.68 24.94
CA LYS A 29 -3.12 12.47 26.12
C LYS A 29 -2.49 11.63 27.22
N GLU A 30 -2.97 10.39 27.38
CA GLU A 30 -2.56 9.47 28.43
C GLU A 30 -2.77 8.03 27.96
N MET A 31 -1.86 7.14 28.34
CA MET A 31 -1.94 5.68 28.13
C MET A 31 -1.66 5.01 29.48
N ALA A 32 -2.68 4.30 30.05
CA ALA A 32 -2.55 3.66 31.36
C ALA A 32 -3.44 2.42 31.46
N SER A 33 -3.18 1.57 32.46
CA SER A 33 -3.98 0.36 32.71
C SER A 33 -5.42 0.67 33.11
N LEU A 34 -5.70 1.85 33.63
CA LEU A 34 -7.02 2.34 33.99
C LEU A 34 -7.07 3.86 33.93
N ILE A 35 -7.95 4.38 33.11
CA ILE A 35 -8.22 5.82 33.02
C ILE A 35 -9.68 6.09 33.39
N THR A 36 -9.86 7.08 34.28
CA THR A 36 -11.21 7.59 34.66
C THR A 36 -11.23 9.08 34.46
N LYS A 37 -12.23 9.56 33.70
CA LYS A 37 -12.45 11.01 33.51
C LYS A 37 -13.93 11.27 33.42
N GLU A 38 -14.44 12.06 34.36
CA GLU A 38 -15.85 12.44 34.46
C GLU A 38 -16.28 13.18 33.18
N GLY A 39 -17.43 12.82 32.60
CA GLY A 39 -17.99 13.44 31.41
C GLY A 39 -17.30 13.06 30.09
N ALA A 40 -16.29 12.20 30.13
CA ALA A 40 -15.66 11.74 28.87
C ALA A 40 -16.55 10.70 28.16
N GLU A 41 -16.65 10.83 26.84
CA GLU A 41 -17.19 9.76 26.00
C GLU A 41 -16.31 8.52 26.11
N VAL A 42 -16.93 7.34 26.25
CA VAL A 42 -16.21 6.05 26.41
C VAL A 42 -16.52 5.16 25.22
N LEU A 43 -15.47 4.66 24.57
CA LEU A 43 -15.52 3.57 23.60
C LEU A 43 -14.94 2.32 24.25
N ASP A 44 -15.77 1.29 24.45
CA ASP A 44 -15.30 0.02 24.99
C ASP A 44 -14.72 -0.85 23.87
N ALA A 45 -13.43 -1.15 23.98
CA ALA A 45 -12.68 -2.00 23.07
C ALA A 45 -12.36 -3.38 23.69
N ALA A 46 -13.17 -3.85 24.63
CA ALA A 46 -12.98 -5.16 25.25
C ALA A 46 -13.01 -6.28 24.19
N GLY A 47 -11.95 -7.09 24.15
CA GLY A 47 -11.79 -8.16 23.15
C GLY A 47 -11.26 -7.71 21.80
N LEU A 48 -11.06 -6.41 21.61
CA LEU A 48 -10.54 -5.83 20.36
C LEU A 48 -9.06 -5.45 20.48
N VAL A 49 -8.39 -5.41 19.34
CA VAL A 49 -7.04 -4.85 19.19
C VAL A 49 -7.17 -3.35 18.89
N VAL A 50 -6.35 -2.55 19.55
CA VAL A 50 -6.18 -1.11 19.30
C VAL A 50 -4.74 -0.90 18.80
N ALA A 51 -4.60 -0.49 17.56
CA ALA A 51 -3.29 -0.30 16.91
C ALA A 51 -3.18 1.10 16.28
N PRO A 52 -1.96 1.55 15.90
CA PRO A 52 -1.82 2.76 15.09
C PRO A 52 -2.65 2.64 13.82
N GLY A 53 -3.26 3.74 13.38
CA GLY A 53 -3.95 3.79 12.10
C GLY A 53 -3.03 3.36 10.96
N LEU A 54 -3.54 2.52 10.07
CA LEU A 54 -2.76 1.94 8.99
C LEU A 54 -2.34 3.01 8.00
N ILE A 55 -1.20 2.78 7.33
CA ILE A 55 -0.62 3.64 6.31
C ILE A 55 -0.40 2.83 5.05
N ASP A 56 -1.00 3.25 3.93
CA ASP A 56 -0.81 2.63 2.62
C ASP A 56 0.06 3.52 1.74
N THR A 57 1.16 2.98 1.25
CA THR A 57 2.13 3.71 0.42
C THR A 57 1.80 3.70 -1.06
N HIS A 58 0.73 2.99 -1.49
CA HIS A 58 0.47 2.76 -2.90
C HIS A 58 -1.03 2.63 -3.21
N VAL A 59 -1.66 3.77 -3.57
CA VAL A 59 -3.08 3.80 -3.95
C VAL A 59 -3.33 4.67 -5.18
N HIS A 60 -4.38 4.31 -5.97
CA HIS A 60 -4.81 5.03 -7.16
C HIS A 60 -6.23 5.58 -6.98
N PHE A 61 -6.39 6.80 -6.53
CA PHE A 61 -7.72 7.40 -6.38
C PHE A 61 -8.29 7.96 -7.68
N ARG A 62 -7.57 7.77 -8.80
CA ARG A 62 -8.09 8.06 -10.16
C ARG A 62 -8.57 9.51 -10.40
N ASP A 63 -8.38 10.38 -9.45
CA ASP A 63 -8.82 11.77 -9.46
C ASP A 63 -7.61 12.72 -9.37
N PRO A 64 -7.40 13.56 -10.36
CA PRO A 64 -8.25 13.93 -11.49
C PRO A 64 -8.25 12.94 -12.68
N GLY A 65 -9.27 13.05 -13.51
CA GLY A 65 -9.31 12.51 -14.87
C GLY A 65 -10.09 11.20 -15.03
N PHE A 66 -10.10 10.32 -14.02
CA PHE A 66 -10.78 9.01 -14.12
C PHE A 66 -11.79 8.80 -12.99
N THR A 67 -12.48 9.87 -12.60
CA THR A 67 -13.40 9.91 -11.46
C THR A 67 -14.59 8.96 -11.55
N TYR A 68 -14.84 8.39 -12.71
CA TYR A 68 -15.85 7.35 -12.90
C TYR A 68 -15.42 5.99 -12.31
N LYS A 69 -14.13 5.79 -12.01
CA LYS A 69 -13.57 4.61 -11.36
C LYS A 69 -13.45 4.78 -9.85
N GLU A 70 -12.95 5.94 -9.44
CA GLU A 70 -12.72 6.31 -8.04
C GLU A 70 -12.54 7.83 -7.94
N THR A 71 -12.92 8.40 -6.81
CA THR A 71 -12.66 9.79 -6.46
C THR A 71 -11.81 9.87 -5.20
N ILE A 72 -11.19 11.02 -4.93
CA ILE A 72 -10.50 11.24 -3.64
C ILE A 72 -11.43 10.95 -2.47
N HIS A 73 -12.72 11.32 -2.57
CA HIS A 73 -13.70 11.08 -1.51
C HIS A 73 -14.02 9.61 -1.30
N THR A 74 -14.34 8.86 -2.37
CA THR A 74 -14.70 7.44 -2.26
C THR A 74 -13.49 6.58 -1.86
N GLY A 75 -12.29 6.92 -2.36
CA GLY A 75 -11.04 6.31 -1.89
C GLY A 75 -10.74 6.58 -0.41
N ALA A 76 -11.06 7.80 0.07
CA ALA A 76 -10.94 8.11 1.49
C ALA A 76 -11.92 7.31 2.37
N LEU A 77 -13.15 7.09 1.88
CA LEU A 77 -14.13 6.22 2.58
C LEU A 77 -13.66 4.75 2.61
N ALA A 78 -13.15 4.23 1.48
CA ALA A 78 -12.58 2.89 1.40
C ALA A 78 -11.37 2.72 2.34
N SER A 79 -10.50 3.72 2.39
CA SER A 79 -9.36 3.76 3.31
C SER A 79 -9.82 3.70 4.77
N ALA A 80 -10.75 4.56 5.15
CA ALA A 80 -11.30 4.59 6.52
C ALA A 80 -11.92 3.24 6.90
N LYS A 81 -12.70 2.61 6.02
CA LYS A 81 -13.31 1.30 6.24
C LYS A 81 -12.27 0.17 6.37
N GLY A 82 -11.14 0.29 5.66
CA GLY A 82 -10.00 -0.63 5.74
C GLY A 82 -9.09 -0.43 6.95
N GLY A 83 -9.32 0.59 7.79
CA GLY A 83 -8.46 0.90 8.95
C GLY A 83 -7.32 1.87 8.64
N PHE A 84 -7.26 2.40 7.43
CA PHE A 84 -6.20 3.34 7.02
C PHE A 84 -6.54 4.77 7.43
N THR A 85 -5.63 5.38 8.16
CA THR A 85 -5.70 6.81 8.53
C THR A 85 -4.82 7.68 7.63
N SER A 86 -3.92 7.06 6.88
CA SER A 86 -3.02 7.74 5.95
C SER A 86 -2.83 6.90 4.69
N VAL A 87 -2.81 7.56 3.53
CA VAL A 87 -2.52 6.93 2.23
C VAL A 87 -1.65 7.83 1.37
N ILE A 88 -0.88 7.23 0.46
CA ILE A 88 -0.06 7.94 -0.54
C ILE A 88 -0.62 7.62 -1.93
N CYS A 89 -1.11 8.66 -2.61
CA CYS A 89 -1.63 8.54 -3.97
C CYS A 89 -0.50 8.58 -5.00
N MET A 90 -0.58 7.68 -6.00
CA MET A 90 0.33 7.64 -7.14
C MET A 90 0.09 8.78 -8.13
N ALA A 91 1.10 9.07 -8.96
CA ALA A 91 1.12 10.22 -9.86
C ALA A 91 0.35 10.05 -11.18
N ASN A 92 -0.11 8.83 -11.51
CA ASN A 92 -0.67 8.44 -12.81
C ASN A 92 -2.15 8.84 -13.00
N THR A 93 -2.45 10.09 -12.77
CA THR A 93 -3.75 10.73 -13.01
C THR A 93 -3.79 11.44 -14.37
N SER A 94 -4.90 12.08 -14.72
CA SER A 94 -5.02 12.91 -15.93
C SER A 94 -5.62 14.28 -15.59
N PRO A 95 -4.81 15.35 -15.58
CA PRO A 95 -3.37 15.37 -15.87
C PRO A 95 -2.52 14.60 -14.85
N THR A 96 -1.33 14.17 -15.29
CA THR A 96 -0.30 13.57 -14.41
C THR A 96 0.13 14.56 -13.34
N VAL A 97 0.51 14.07 -12.15
CA VAL A 97 1.04 14.92 -11.06
C VAL A 97 2.52 15.21 -11.32
N ASP A 98 2.82 15.93 -12.38
CA ASP A 98 4.16 16.30 -12.85
C ASP A 98 4.47 17.79 -12.70
N SER A 99 3.56 18.56 -12.16
CA SER A 99 3.70 20.01 -12.01
C SER A 99 3.11 20.53 -10.71
N VAL A 100 3.66 21.64 -10.22
CA VAL A 100 3.22 22.27 -8.96
C VAL A 100 1.73 22.63 -8.96
N PRO A 101 1.11 23.15 -10.04
CA PRO A 101 -0.32 23.42 -10.06
C PRO A 101 -1.19 22.18 -9.85
N VAL A 102 -0.88 21.07 -10.54
CA VAL A 102 -1.63 19.80 -10.40
C VAL A 102 -1.48 19.22 -9.00
N LEU A 103 -0.24 19.19 -8.47
CA LEU A 103 0.04 18.72 -7.12
C LEU A 103 -0.75 19.52 -6.06
N LYS A 104 -0.73 20.84 -6.14
CA LYS A 104 -1.44 21.72 -5.19
C LYS A 104 -2.95 21.55 -5.26
N ASP A 105 -3.53 21.38 -6.45
CA ASP A 105 -4.95 21.11 -6.60
C ASP A 105 -5.33 19.79 -5.91
N ASN A 106 -4.59 18.71 -6.17
CA ASN A 106 -4.82 17.42 -5.53
C ASN A 106 -4.73 17.52 -4.00
N LEU A 107 -3.68 18.13 -3.47
CA LEU A 107 -3.49 18.31 -2.02
C LEU A 107 -4.60 19.17 -1.41
N SER A 108 -5.05 20.21 -2.10
CA SER A 108 -6.17 21.06 -1.65
C SER A 108 -7.49 20.30 -1.56
N ARG A 109 -7.76 19.39 -2.51
CA ARG A 109 -8.96 18.53 -2.48
C ARG A 109 -8.82 17.46 -1.40
N ALA A 110 -7.68 16.81 -1.30
CA ALA A 110 -7.35 15.81 -0.30
C ALA A 110 -7.48 16.33 1.14
N SER A 111 -7.13 17.60 1.38
CA SER A 111 -7.21 18.23 2.71
C SER A 111 -8.63 18.36 3.28
N LYS A 112 -9.66 18.14 2.46
CA LYS A 112 -11.07 18.18 2.88
C LYS A 112 -11.56 16.84 3.41
N GLU A 113 -10.79 15.78 3.21
CA GLU A 113 -11.16 14.44 3.62
C GLU A 113 -10.88 14.19 5.12
N LYS A 114 -11.48 13.13 5.64
CA LYS A 114 -11.40 12.80 7.07
C LYS A 114 -10.14 12.00 7.44
N ILE A 115 -9.44 11.47 6.45
CA ILE A 115 -8.16 10.79 6.61
C ILE A 115 -7.03 11.65 6.02
N ARG A 116 -5.78 11.26 6.20
CA ARG A 116 -4.63 11.95 5.65
C ARG A 116 -4.29 11.37 4.28
N ILE A 117 -4.31 12.20 3.26
CA ILE A 117 -3.97 11.81 1.89
C ILE A 117 -2.75 12.59 1.47
N PHE A 118 -1.67 11.87 1.25
CA PHE A 118 -0.41 12.38 0.72
C PHE A 118 -0.33 12.11 -0.78
N GLN A 119 0.54 12.83 -1.48
CA GLN A 119 0.67 12.72 -2.91
C GLN A 119 2.13 12.52 -3.30
N ALA A 120 2.44 11.44 -4.01
CA ALA A 120 3.67 11.30 -4.76
C ALA A 120 3.57 12.06 -6.09
N ALA A 121 4.66 12.67 -6.53
CA ALA A 121 4.74 13.31 -7.84
C ALA A 121 5.48 12.41 -8.83
N SER A 122 5.29 12.64 -10.14
CA SER A 122 6.03 11.88 -11.13
C SER A 122 7.50 12.31 -11.21
N ILE A 123 8.35 11.35 -11.56
CA ILE A 123 9.76 11.56 -11.83
C ILE A 123 9.92 12.24 -13.21
N SER A 124 9.18 11.75 -14.20
CA SER A 124 9.25 12.27 -15.55
C SER A 124 7.97 13.01 -15.98
N CYS A 125 8.13 13.98 -16.86
CA CYS A 125 7.02 14.72 -17.44
C CYS A 125 6.09 13.77 -18.21
N ASN A 126 4.79 13.79 -17.88
CA ASN A 126 3.76 12.91 -18.46
C ASN A 126 4.08 11.41 -18.38
N LEU A 127 4.90 10.96 -17.41
CA LEU A 127 5.33 9.56 -17.21
C LEU A 127 6.03 8.97 -18.45
N LYS A 128 6.81 9.74 -19.18
CA LYS A 128 7.46 9.29 -20.44
C LYS A 128 8.89 8.78 -20.25
N GLY A 129 9.48 8.94 -19.06
CA GLY A 129 10.87 8.54 -18.79
C GLY A 129 11.92 9.27 -19.64
N GLN A 130 11.63 10.47 -20.13
CA GLN A 130 12.48 11.22 -21.07
C GLN A 130 12.93 12.57 -20.53
N GLU A 131 12.05 13.33 -19.91
CA GLU A 131 12.27 14.64 -19.35
C GLU A 131 11.94 14.64 -17.87
N GLU A 132 12.89 15.08 -17.05
CA GLU A 132 12.72 15.12 -15.58
C GLU A 132 11.78 16.26 -15.18
N THR A 133 10.94 16.02 -14.19
CA THR A 133 10.12 17.07 -13.57
C THR A 133 10.98 17.97 -12.68
N ASP A 134 10.47 19.15 -12.33
CA ASP A 134 11.11 19.97 -11.30
C ASP A 134 10.86 19.38 -9.91
N MET A 135 11.63 18.32 -9.57
CA MET A 135 11.51 17.61 -8.30
C MET A 135 11.72 18.53 -7.08
N ASP A 136 12.58 19.58 -7.20
CA ASP A 136 12.79 20.55 -6.12
C ASP A 136 11.53 21.38 -5.85
N ALA A 137 10.91 21.90 -6.91
CA ALA A 137 9.67 22.66 -6.79
C ALA A 137 8.50 21.78 -6.32
N LEU A 138 8.40 20.55 -6.81
CA LEU A 138 7.38 19.59 -6.39
C LEU A 138 7.55 19.18 -4.92
N LYS A 139 8.78 18.88 -4.46
CA LYS A 139 9.06 18.62 -3.04
C LYS A 139 8.66 19.81 -2.17
N LYS A 140 9.06 21.01 -2.56
CA LYS A 140 8.71 22.26 -1.83
C LYS A 140 7.19 22.51 -1.82
N ALA A 141 6.47 22.05 -2.83
CA ALA A 141 5.01 22.17 -2.93
C ALA A 141 4.26 21.11 -2.13
N GLY A 142 4.93 20.06 -1.60
CA GLY A 142 4.36 19.07 -0.71
C GLY A 142 4.36 17.63 -1.24
N ALA A 143 5.08 17.32 -2.34
CA ALA A 143 5.27 15.93 -2.76
C ALA A 143 5.99 15.14 -1.65
N CYS A 144 5.45 13.98 -1.26
CA CYS A 144 6.03 13.14 -0.21
C CYS A 144 7.07 12.14 -0.74
N GLY A 145 7.08 11.86 -2.04
CA GLY A 145 7.97 10.97 -2.76
C GLY A 145 7.80 11.14 -4.26
N PHE A 146 8.56 10.37 -5.04
CA PHE A 146 8.51 10.42 -6.50
C PHE A 146 8.34 9.02 -7.11
N THR A 147 7.52 8.94 -8.17
CA THR A 147 7.22 7.68 -8.84
C THR A 147 6.66 7.92 -10.25
N ASP A 148 7.07 7.08 -11.19
CA ASP A 148 6.38 6.94 -12.48
C ASP A 148 5.52 5.67 -12.51
N ASP A 149 4.95 5.30 -11.36
CA ASP A 149 4.18 4.06 -11.19
C ASP A 149 3.24 3.73 -12.35
N GLY A 150 3.22 2.44 -12.70
CA GLY A 150 2.55 1.89 -13.88
C GLY A 150 3.37 1.97 -15.16
N ILE A 151 4.47 2.77 -15.21
CA ILE A 151 5.38 2.89 -16.36
C ILE A 151 6.81 2.80 -15.85
N PRO A 152 7.59 1.76 -16.25
CA PRO A 152 8.96 1.60 -15.79
C PRO A 152 9.89 2.64 -16.44
N LEU A 153 10.88 3.09 -15.68
CA LEU A 153 11.95 3.96 -16.18
C LEU A 153 13.00 3.11 -16.92
N LEU A 154 12.91 3.02 -18.23
CA LEU A 154 13.80 2.15 -19.02
C LEU A 154 15.22 2.70 -19.20
N ASN A 155 15.39 4.02 -19.24
CA ASN A 155 16.70 4.64 -19.33
C ASN A 155 17.41 4.63 -17.98
N ALA A 156 18.47 3.81 -17.87
CA ALA A 156 19.21 3.63 -16.62
C ALA A 156 19.90 4.90 -16.11
N GLU A 157 20.44 5.72 -17.02
CA GLU A 157 21.10 7.00 -16.67
C GLU A 157 20.07 7.98 -16.09
N PHE A 158 18.92 8.11 -16.75
CA PHE A 158 17.82 8.95 -16.29
C PHE A 158 17.33 8.50 -14.89
N CYS A 159 17.09 7.19 -14.71
CA CYS A 159 16.68 6.63 -13.44
C CYS A 159 17.71 6.90 -12.32
N PHE A 160 19.01 6.72 -12.62
CA PHE A 160 20.09 6.97 -11.69
C PHE A 160 20.15 8.44 -11.22
N HIS A 161 20.06 9.39 -12.17
CA HIS A 161 20.05 10.82 -11.84
C HIS A 161 18.83 11.22 -11.01
N ALA A 162 17.65 10.68 -11.33
CA ALA A 162 16.45 10.90 -10.51
C ALA A 162 16.63 10.37 -9.08
N MET A 163 17.24 9.19 -8.91
CA MET A 163 17.57 8.65 -7.57
C MET A 163 18.57 9.54 -6.84
N GLU A 164 19.66 10.02 -7.48
CA GLU A 164 20.63 10.94 -6.85
C GLU A 164 19.96 12.24 -6.40
N LYS A 165 19.01 12.74 -7.18
CA LYS A 165 18.26 13.95 -6.86
C LYS A 165 17.32 13.70 -5.68
N ALA A 166 16.57 12.60 -5.69
CA ALA A 166 15.70 12.21 -4.58
C ALA A 166 16.49 12.03 -3.26
N ALA A 167 17.69 11.42 -3.32
CA ALA A 167 18.59 11.31 -2.17
C ALA A 167 18.95 12.68 -1.58
N LYS A 168 19.29 13.64 -2.43
CA LYS A 168 19.58 15.03 -1.99
C LYS A 168 18.37 15.72 -1.38
N LEU A 169 17.16 15.42 -1.88
CA LEU A 169 15.90 15.96 -1.38
C LEU A 169 15.38 15.23 -0.13
N ASN A 170 16.04 14.12 0.26
CA ASN A 170 15.65 13.26 1.37
C ASN A 170 14.20 12.78 1.24
N VAL A 171 13.87 12.20 0.09
CA VAL A 171 12.55 11.61 -0.22
C VAL A 171 12.73 10.27 -0.92
N PRO A 172 11.82 9.31 -0.74
CA PRO A 172 11.89 8.04 -1.43
C PRO A 172 11.51 8.15 -2.91
N VAL A 173 12.06 7.22 -3.70
CA VAL A 173 11.65 6.91 -5.07
C VAL A 173 11.00 5.54 -5.09
N SER A 174 9.79 5.43 -5.65
CA SER A 174 9.08 4.16 -5.78
C SER A 174 9.00 3.78 -7.26
N LEU A 175 9.36 2.54 -7.59
CA LEU A 175 9.53 2.10 -8.96
C LEU A 175 8.69 0.88 -9.29
N HIS A 176 7.94 0.97 -10.39
CA HIS A 176 7.22 -0.14 -11.02
C HIS A 176 8.18 -0.87 -11.96
N GLU A 177 8.43 -2.14 -11.68
CA GLU A 177 9.49 -2.91 -12.30
C GLU A 177 8.95 -3.97 -13.26
N GLU A 178 8.56 -3.57 -14.45
CA GLU A 178 8.15 -4.50 -15.50
C GLU A 178 8.66 -4.04 -16.87
N ASP A 179 9.72 -4.67 -17.39
CA ASP A 179 10.26 -4.37 -18.73
C ASP A 179 9.27 -4.79 -19.83
N PRO A 180 8.66 -3.83 -20.55
CA PRO A 180 7.63 -4.13 -21.55
C PRO A 180 8.17 -4.89 -22.76
N SER A 181 9.49 -4.95 -22.97
CA SER A 181 10.10 -5.69 -24.09
C SER A 181 9.84 -7.19 -24.00
N PHE A 182 9.65 -7.73 -22.77
CA PHE A 182 9.34 -9.13 -22.54
C PHE A 182 7.83 -9.45 -22.56
N ILE A 183 6.97 -8.43 -22.46
CA ILE A 183 5.53 -8.60 -22.21
C ILE A 183 4.75 -8.53 -23.53
N ARG A 184 3.73 -9.41 -23.67
CA ARG A 184 2.77 -9.33 -24.78
C ARG A 184 1.36 -9.06 -24.27
N ASN A 185 0.93 -9.76 -23.19
CA ASN A 185 -0.29 -9.48 -22.46
C ASN A 185 0.09 -9.23 -20.99
N ASN A 186 -0.01 -8.00 -20.53
CA ASN A 186 0.28 -7.65 -19.16
C ASN A 186 -0.75 -8.24 -18.18
N GLY A 187 -0.37 -8.37 -16.93
CA GLY A 187 -1.25 -8.81 -15.85
C GLY A 187 -1.62 -10.30 -15.84
N ILE A 188 -1.00 -11.09 -16.72
CA ILE A 188 -1.12 -12.55 -16.74
C ILE A 188 0.29 -13.14 -16.74
N SER A 189 0.61 -14.01 -15.78
CA SER A 189 1.91 -14.69 -15.73
C SER A 189 2.13 -15.54 -16.98
N HIS A 190 3.33 -15.45 -17.57
CA HIS A 190 3.69 -16.32 -18.69
C HIS A 190 4.08 -17.71 -18.17
N GLY A 191 3.42 -18.75 -18.69
CA GLY A 191 3.57 -20.13 -18.29
C GLY A 191 2.24 -20.88 -18.31
N LYS A 192 2.00 -21.75 -17.33
CA LYS A 192 0.85 -22.66 -17.25
C LYS A 192 -0.50 -21.97 -17.54
N VAL A 193 -0.74 -20.81 -16.92
CA VAL A 193 -2.04 -20.11 -17.05
C VAL A 193 -2.17 -19.42 -18.40
N SER A 194 -1.14 -18.72 -18.86
CA SER A 194 -1.17 -18.08 -20.18
C SER A 194 -1.28 -19.10 -21.31
N ASP A 195 -0.65 -20.27 -21.17
CA ASP A 195 -0.76 -21.38 -22.14
C ASP A 195 -2.19 -21.93 -22.18
N ALA A 196 -2.82 -22.11 -21.01
CA ALA A 196 -4.22 -22.54 -20.93
C ALA A 196 -5.19 -21.52 -21.57
N LEU A 197 -4.85 -20.25 -21.54
CA LEU A 197 -5.62 -19.16 -22.18
C LEU A 197 -5.25 -18.95 -23.67
N GLY A 198 -4.24 -19.64 -24.18
CA GLY A 198 -3.76 -19.49 -25.56
C GLY A 198 -3.11 -18.15 -25.86
N ILE A 199 -2.50 -17.50 -24.85
CA ILE A 199 -1.85 -16.19 -24.97
C ILE A 199 -0.40 -16.24 -24.47
N TYR A 200 0.41 -15.26 -24.89
CA TYR A 200 1.74 -15.04 -24.29
C TYR A 200 1.61 -13.95 -23.21
N GLY A 201 1.92 -14.29 -21.96
CA GLY A 201 1.76 -13.41 -20.81
C GLY A 201 2.97 -12.49 -20.53
N SER A 202 3.16 -12.15 -19.25
CA SER A 202 4.29 -11.41 -18.68
C SER A 202 5.20 -12.39 -17.92
N PRO A 203 6.37 -12.76 -18.47
CA PRO A 203 7.31 -13.63 -17.79
C PRO A 203 7.97 -12.90 -16.62
N SER A 204 8.41 -13.65 -15.58
CA SER A 204 9.01 -13.06 -14.37
C SER A 204 10.30 -12.28 -14.66
N ILE A 205 11.04 -12.64 -15.71
CA ILE A 205 12.25 -11.91 -16.15
C ILE A 205 11.97 -10.43 -16.46
N ALA A 206 10.72 -10.07 -16.83
CA ALA A 206 10.35 -8.68 -17.04
C ALA A 206 10.52 -7.84 -15.77
N GLU A 207 10.15 -8.39 -14.61
CA GLU A 207 10.37 -7.78 -13.29
C GLU A 207 11.83 -7.94 -12.85
N GLU A 208 12.35 -9.15 -12.88
CA GLU A 208 13.66 -9.50 -12.34
C GLU A 208 14.81 -8.71 -12.94
N SER A 209 14.75 -8.43 -14.25
CA SER A 209 15.79 -7.68 -14.96
C SER A 209 15.86 -6.21 -14.54
N LEU A 210 14.70 -5.55 -14.35
CA LEU A 210 14.65 -4.16 -13.87
C LEU A 210 14.98 -4.08 -12.38
N VAL A 211 14.45 -4.98 -11.55
CA VAL A 211 14.81 -5.06 -10.13
C VAL A 211 16.32 -5.23 -9.96
N ALA A 212 16.98 -6.10 -10.74
CA ALA A 212 18.44 -6.27 -10.68
C ALA A 212 19.19 -4.98 -11.00
N ARG A 213 18.76 -4.27 -12.05
CA ARG A 213 19.32 -2.98 -12.45
C ARG A 213 19.15 -1.94 -11.35
N ASP A 214 17.92 -1.79 -10.84
CA ASP A 214 17.57 -0.68 -9.97
C ASP A 214 18.05 -0.88 -8.53
N CYS A 215 18.18 -2.12 -8.08
CA CYS A 215 18.93 -2.45 -6.86
C CYS A 215 20.40 -1.97 -6.94
N MET A 216 21.06 -2.14 -8.10
CA MET A 216 22.43 -1.63 -8.30
C MET A 216 22.46 -0.10 -8.33
N LEU A 217 21.50 0.54 -8.99
CA LEU A 217 21.40 2.00 -9.03
C LEU A 217 21.13 2.57 -7.63
N ALA A 218 20.26 1.95 -6.85
CA ALA A 218 19.99 2.32 -5.46
C ALA A 218 21.24 2.26 -4.59
N LEU A 219 22.03 1.17 -4.71
CA LEU A 219 23.29 1.01 -3.99
C LEU A 219 24.29 2.14 -4.29
N LYS A 220 24.30 2.64 -5.53
CA LYS A 220 25.26 3.66 -5.97
C LYS A 220 24.78 5.09 -5.72
N SER A 221 23.48 5.36 -5.86
CA SER A 221 22.90 6.68 -5.63
C SER A 221 22.76 7.04 -4.15
N GLY A 222 22.63 6.03 -3.28
CA GLY A 222 22.35 6.20 -1.85
C GLY A 222 20.93 6.70 -1.56
N ALA A 223 20.02 6.65 -2.54
CA ALA A 223 18.61 6.97 -2.38
C ALA A 223 17.86 5.88 -1.62
N ASP A 224 16.81 6.28 -0.92
CA ASP A 224 15.79 5.36 -0.44
C ASP A 224 14.91 4.96 -1.63
N VAL A 225 15.03 3.70 -2.09
CA VAL A 225 14.33 3.19 -3.28
C VAL A 225 13.36 2.08 -2.85
N VAL A 226 12.12 2.19 -3.32
CA VAL A 226 11.05 1.21 -3.09
C VAL A 226 10.84 0.40 -4.36
N ILE A 227 11.03 -0.91 -4.28
CA ILE A 227 10.56 -1.84 -5.29
C ILE A 227 9.08 -2.10 -5.01
N GLN A 228 8.20 -1.55 -5.86
CA GLN A 228 6.76 -1.63 -5.69
C GLN A 228 6.26 -3.06 -5.95
N HIS A 229 5.19 -3.47 -5.26
CA HIS A 229 4.38 -4.67 -5.50
C HIS A 229 5.16 -5.90 -6.04
N ILE A 230 6.26 -6.24 -5.37
CA ILE A 230 7.16 -7.33 -5.79
C ILE A 230 6.41 -8.66 -5.97
N SER A 231 6.60 -9.34 -7.10
CA SER A 231 5.85 -10.57 -7.44
C SER A 231 6.72 -11.82 -7.63
N SER A 232 8.01 -11.67 -7.98
CA SER A 232 8.92 -12.79 -8.24
C SER A 232 9.80 -13.12 -7.03
N GLY A 233 10.00 -14.41 -6.76
CA GLY A 233 10.93 -14.87 -5.72
C GLY A 233 12.38 -14.49 -6.00
N ILE A 234 12.80 -14.44 -7.27
CA ILE A 234 14.14 -13.96 -7.64
C ILE A 234 14.30 -12.49 -7.32
N SER A 235 13.27 -11.67 -7.56
CA SER A 235 13.28 -10.25 -7.19
C SER A 235 13.44 -10.07 -5.67
N VAL A 236 12.78 -10.90 -4.84
CA VAL A 236 12.98 -10.90 -3.38
C VAL A 236 14.44 -11.22 -3.01
N ASP A 237 15.06 -12.20 -3.67
CA ASP A 237 16.47 -12.56 -3.41
C ASP A 237 17.45 -11.45 -3.85
N LEU A 238 17.14 -10.74 -4.92
CA LEU A 238 17.90 -9.56 -5.37
C LEU A 238 17.83 -8.45 -4.31
N VAL A 239 16.63 -8.06 -3.88
CA VAL A 239 16.46 -7.05 -2.82
C VAL A 239 17.21 -7.46 -1.55
N ARG A 240 17.07 -8.72 -1.11
CA ARG A 240 17.78 -9.25 0.06
C ARG A 240 19.30 -9.12 -0.08
N THR A 241 19.83 -9.43 -1.25
CA THR A 241 21.26 -9.35 -1.54
C THR A 241 21.77 -7.92 -1.48
N TYR A 242 21.10 -6.99 -2.15
CA TYR A 242 21.54 -5.60 -2.20
C TYR A 242 21.33 -4.85 -0.87
N LYS A 243 20.30 -5.19 -0.08
CA LYS A 243 20.17 -4.71 1.31
C LYS A 243 21.40 -5.12 2.15
N LYS A 244 21.85 -6.37 2.03
CA LYS A 244 23.09 -6.84 2.71
C LYS A 244 24.35 -6.13 2.23
N MET A 245 24.37 -5.62 1.01
CA MET A 245 25.47 -4.81 0.48
C MET A 245 25.41 -3.34 0.94
N GLY A 246 24.35 -2.94 1.65
CA GLY A 246 24.17 -1.60 2.19
C GLY A 246 23.33 -0.65 1.33
N ALA A 247 22.62 -1.15 0.31
CA ALA A 247 21.65 -0.36 -0.42
C ALA A 247 20.46 0.00 0.48
N LYS A 248 19.99 1.25 0.39
CA LYS A 248 18.77 1.71 1.05
C LYS A 248 17.56 1.28 0.24
N LEU A 249 17.30 -0.02 0.24
CA LEU A 249 16.19 -0.62 -0.48
C LEU A 249 15.04 -0.93 0.45
N HIS A 250 13.85 -0.72 -0.05
CA HIS A 250 12.58 -1.13 0.52
C HIS A 250 11.83 -1.94 -0.53
N ALA A 251 10.96 -2.84 -0.10
CA ALA A 251 10.09 -3.56 -1.01
C ALA A 251 8.67 -3.62 -0.47
N GLU A 252 7.70 -3.51 -1.35
CA GLU A 252 6.28 -3.66 -1.06
C GLU A 252 5.81 -5.05 -1.47
N ALA A 253 5.02 -5.71 -0.61
CA ALA A 253 4.17 -6.82 -1.01
C ALA A 253 2.72 -6.39 -0.95
N THR A 254 1.94 -6.79 -1.94
CA THR A 254 0.49 -6.56 -1.91
C THR A 254 -0.25 -7.75 -1.31
N PRO A 255 -1.43 -7.54 -0.72
CA PRO A 255 -2.25 -8.62 -0.18
C PRO A 255 -2.57 -9.72 -1.20
N HIS A 256 -2.76 -9.36 -2.46
CA HIS A 256 -3.06 -10.35 -3.50
C HIS A 256 -1.83 -11.21 -3.86
N HIS A 257 -0.60 -10.69 -3.82
CA HIS A 257 0.60 -11.46 -4.14
C HIS A 257 1.00 -12.46 -3.04
N PHE A 258 0.67 -12.23 -1.77
CA PHE A 258 0.91 -13.22 -0.73
C PHE A 258 -0.29 -14.15 -0.45
N THR A 259 -1.47 -13.86 -1.05
CA THR A 259 -2.69 -14.66 -0.85
C THR A 259 -2.99 -15.58 -2.02
N LEU A 260 -2.85 -15.10 -3.26
CA LEU A 260 -3.26 -15.79 -4.48
C LEU A 260 -2.04 -16.24 -5.31
N THR A 261 -2.30 -17.21 -6.19
CA THR A 261 -1.37 -17.64 -7.24
C THR A 261 -1.94 -17.35 -8.62
N GLU A 262 -1.16 -17.59 -9.68
CA GLU A 262 -1.58 -17.43 -11.08
C GLU A 262 -2.85 -18.22 -11.41
N ASP A 263 -3.11 -19.34 -10.72
CA ASP A 263 -4.30 -20.17 -10.93
C ASP A 263 -5.61 -19.40 -10.66
N ALA A 264 -5.59 -18.37 -9.81
CA ALA A 264 -6.74 -17.51 -9.56
C ALA A 264 -7.29 -16.83 -10.83
N VAL A 265 -6.47 -16.64 -11.85
CA VAL A 265 -6.91 -16.07 -13.13
C VAL A 265 -7.89 -17.01 -13.84
N LEU A 266 -7.71 -18.33 -13.72
CA LEU A 266 -8.62 -19.31 -14.32
C LEU A 266 -9.98 -19.35 -13.59
N GLU A 267 -10.02 -19.00 -12.31
CA GLU A 267 -11.22 -18.97 -11.48
C GLU A 267 -11.97 -17.63 -11.57
N HIS A 268 -11.23 -16.52 -11.45
CA HIS A 268 -11.80 -15.18 -11.32
C HIS A 268 -11.64 -14.32 -12.58
N GLY A 269 -10.98 -14.82 -13.63
CA GLY A 269 -10.80 -14.11 -14.90
C GLY A 269 -10.13 -12.75 -14.72
N THR A 270 -10.75 -11.72 -15.27
CA THR A 270 -10.23 -10.34 -15.23
C THR A 270 -10.12 -9.76 -13.82
N LEU A 271 -10.89 -10.27 -12.84
CA LEU A 271 -10.78 -9.85 -11.44
C LEU A 271 -9.48 -10.34 -10.78
N ALA A 272 -8.78 -11.31 -11.36
CA ALA A 272 -7.45 -11.74 -10.92
C ALA A 272 -6.33 -11.28 -11.87
N LYS A 273 -6.63 -10.35 -12.80
CA LYS A 273 -5.64 -9.71 -13.67
C LYS A 273 -5.02 -8.51 -12.97
N MET A 274 -3.73 -8.61 -12.61
CA MET A 274 -2.96 -7.61 -11.85
C MET A 274 -1.63 -7.31 -12.53
N ASN A 275 -1.04 -6.18 -12.24
CA ASN A 275 0.23 -5.75 -12.83
C ASN A 275 1.19 -5.26 -11.72
N PRO A 276 2.26 -6.03 -11.38
CA PRO A 276 2.68 -7.29 -11.99
C PRO A 276 1.69 -8.44 -11.73
N PRO A 277 1.72 -9.52 -12.57
CA PRO A 277 0.76 -10.60 -12.44
C PRO A 277 0.99 -11.46 -11.20
N LEU A 278 -0.07 -12.13 -10.76
CA LEU A 278 0.04 -13.24 -9.81
C LEU A 278 0.98 -14.30 -10.40
N ARG A 279 1.88 -14.82 -9.57
CA ARG A 279 2.90 -15.78 -9.97
C ARG A 279 2.62 -17.18 -9.39
N THR A 280 3.62 -18.03 -9.47
CA THR A 280 3.55 -19.42 -8.99
C THR A 280 3.46 -19.48 -7.46
N GLU A 281 3.08 -20.65 -6.93
CA GLU A 281 3.13 -20.91 -5.48
C GLU A 281 4.53 -20.73 -4.90
N LYS A 282 5.58 -21.06 -5.67
CA LYS A 282 6.97 -20.85 -5.24
C LYS A 282 7.27 -19.37 -5.03
N ASP A 283 6.80 -18.51 -5.92
CA ASP A 283 6.98 -17.05 -5.80
C ASP A 283 6.17 -16.50 -4.62
N ARG A 284 4.91 -16.94 -4.46
CA ARG A 284 4.08 -16.57 -3.31
C ARG A 284 4.76 -16.92 -1.98
N GLN A 285 5.34 -18.12 -1.87
CA GLN A 285 6.08 -18.53 -0.66
C GLN A 285 7.35 -17.69 -0.45
N ALA A 286 8.06 -17.30 -1.51
CA ALA A 286 9.22 -16.42 -1.42
C ALA A 286 8.84 -15.02 -0.91
N ILE A 287 7.70 -14.47 -1.33
CA ILE A 287 7.16 -13.20 -0.82
C ILE A 287 6.83 -13.33 0.67
N ILE A 288 6.13 -14.39 1.08
CA ILE A 288 5.81 -14.65 2.49
C ILE A 288 7.11 -14.75 3.32
N GLN A 289 8.11 -15.48 2.83
CA GLN A 289 9.41 -15.57 3.49
C GLN A 289 10.12 -14.20 3.55
N GLY A 290 10.05 -13.40 2.47
CA GLY A 290 10.60 -12.05 2.44
C GLY A 290 9.94 -11.10 3.44
N LEU A 291 8.64 -11.24 3.66
CA LEU A 291 7.91 -10.54 4.71
C LEU A 291 8.37 -11.01 6.11
N ALA A 292 8.58 -12.31 6.31
CA ALA A 292 8.96 -12.87 7.59
C ALA A 292 10.40 -12.50 8.00
N ASP A 293 11.34 -12.45 7.05
CA ASP A 293 12.76 -12.15 7.35
C ASP A 293 13.10 -10.66 7.23
N GLY A 294 12.13 -9.78 6.91
CA GLY A 294 12.31 -8.33 6.81
C GLY A 294 12.96 -7.86 5.50
N THR A 295 13.13 -8.74 4.52
CA THR A 295 13.53 -8.34 3.16
C THR A 295 12.45 -7.43 2.54
N ILE A 296 11.18 -7.81 2.72
CA ILE A 296 10.02 -7.00 2.37
C ILE A 296 9.52 -6.34 3.65
N ASP A 297 9.59 -5.03 3.70
CA ASP A 297 9.33 -4.23 4.89
C ASP A 297 8.02 -3.43 4.82
N LEU A 298 7.33 -3.44 3.68
CA LEU A 298 6.07 -2.74 3.49
C LEU A 298 4.97 -3.69 2.98
N ILE A 299 3.75 -3.48 3.45
CA ILE A 299 2.54 -4.03 2.85
C ILE A 299 1.72 -2.85 2.33
N ALA A 300 1.57 -2.78 1.01
CA ALA A 300 0.80 -1.76 0.32
C ALA A 300 -0.26 -2.43 -0.56
N THR A 301 -1.39 -1.77 -0.81
CA THR A 301 -2.51 -2.43 -1.46
C THR A 301 -2.42 -2.46 -2.96
N ASP A 302 -1.76 -1.50 -3.58
CA ASP A 302 -1.95 -1.18 -5.00
C ASP A 302 -3.45 -1.07 -5.33
N HIS A 303 -4.18 -0.33 -4.50
CA HIS A 303 -5.62 -0.12 -4.69
C HIS A 303 -5.85 0.55 -6.04
N ALA A 304 -6.26 -0.27 -7.03
CA ALA A 304 -6.38 0.11 -8.44
C ALA A 304 -7.82 -0.09 -8.95
N PRO A 305 -8.71 0.85 -8.66
CA PRO A 305 -10.12 0.80 -9.04
C PRO A 305 -10.31 0.81 -10.56
N HIS A 306 -11.22 -0.04 -11.04
CA HIS A 306 -11.70 -0.11 -12.43
C HIS A 306 -13.20 -0.35 -12.46
N SER A 307 -13.87 0.22 -13.47
CA SER A 307 -15.31 0.08 -13.61
C SER A 307 -15.71 -1.36 -13.99
N LYS A 308 -16.95 -1.72 -13.73
CA LYS A 308 -17.50 -3.04 -14.11
C LYS A 308 -17.40 -3.28 -15.61
N GLU A 309 -17.65 -2.24 -16.41
CA GLU A 309 -17.57 -2.28 -17.87
C GLU A 309 -16.15 -2.54 -18.37
N GLU A 310 -15.15 -1.94 -17.70
CA GLU A 310 -13.75 -2.18 -18.04
C GLU A 310 -13.31 -3.60 -17.70
N LYS A 311 -13.70 -4.11 -16.53
CA LYS A 311 -13.38 -5.49 -16.11
C LYS A 311 -14.22 -6.57 -16.85
N ALA A 312 -15.33 -6.20 -17.48
CA ALA A 312 -16.14 -7.11 -18.31
C ALA A 312 -15.57 -7.37 -19.72
N LYS A 313 -14.53 -6.62 -20.12
CA LYS A 313 -13.86 -6.84 -21.41
C LYS A 313 -13.12 -8.19 -21.46
N PRO A 314 -12.77 -8.67 -22.68
CA PRO A 314 -11.90 -9.84 -22.82
C PRO A 314 -10.63 -9.69 -21.99
N ILE A 315 -10.06 -10.78 -21.50
CA ILE A 315 -8.91 -10.76 -20.58
C ILE A 315 -7.68 -10.06 -21.16
N THR A 316 -7.52 -10.06 -22.48
CA THR A 316 -6.44 -9.36 -23.19
C THR A 316 -6.64 -7.83 -23.27
N GLU A 317 -7.88 -7.35 -23.09
CA GLU A 317 -8.26 -5.94 -23.22
C GLU A 317 -8.60 -5.29 -21.88
N ALA A 318 -9.08 -6.09 -20.91
CA ALA A 318 -9.42 -5.57 -19.58
C ALA A 318 -8.18 -4.99 -18.89
N PRO A 319 -8.30 -3.84 -18.20
CA PRO A 319 -7.20 -3.28 -17.45
C PRO A 319 -6.81 -4.17 -16.27
N SER A 320 -5.52 -4.17 -15.92
CA SER A 320 -4.98 -4.82 -14.72
C SER A 320 -5.26 -3.99 -13.47
N GLY A 321 -5.38 -4.66 -12.33
CA GLY A 321 -5.57 -4.04 -11.02
C GLY A 321 -6.90 -4.42 -10.35
N ILE A 322 -6.89 -4.33 -9.02
CA ILE A 322 -8.04 -4.59 -8.14
C ILE A 322 -8.12 -3.54 -7.03
N ILE A 323 -9.28 -3.43 -6.38
CA ILE A 323 -9.39 -2.68 -5.12
C ILE A 323 -8.79 -3.53 -3.99
N GLY A 324 -8.09 -2.91 -3.03
CA GLY A 324 -7.37 -3.62 -1.96
C GLY A 324 -7.56 -3.08 -0.55
N LEU A 325 -7.89 -1.77 -0.39
CA LEU A 325 -7.90 -1.09 0.91
C LEU A 325 -8.77 -1.79 1.96
N GLU A 326 -10.00 -2.13 1.63
CA GLU A 326 -10.99 -2.64 2.58
C GLU A 326 -10.74 -4.10 3.03
N THR A 327 -9.85 -4.82 2.34
CA THR A 327 -9.54 -6.23 2.62
C THR A 327 -8.11 -6.48 3.10
N SER A 328 -7.25 -5.47 3.02
CA SER A 328 -5.80 -5.61 3.25
C SER A 328 -5.44 -6.16 4.63
N LEU A 329 -5.96 -5.56 5.70
CA LEU A 329 -5.71 -6.03 7.07
C LEU A 329 -6.20 -7.47 7.26
N ALA A 330 -7.42 -7.75 6.80
CA ALA A 330 -8.03 -9.07 6.94
C ALA A 330 -7.27 -10.15 6.16
N LEU A 331 -6.80 -9.85 4.96
CA LEU A 331 -5.94 -10.77 4.18
C LEU A 331 -4.59 -10.98 4.87
N GLY A 332 -4.01 -9.93 5.45
CA GLY A 332 -2.79 -10.04 6.25
C GLY A 332 -2.97 -10.96 7.46
N ILE A 333 -4.06 -10.80 8.21
CA ILE A 333 -4.38 -11.67 9.35
C ILE A 333 -4.64 -13.10 8.87
N THR A 334 -5.47 -13.28 7.85
CA THR A 334 -5.88 -14.59 7.33
C THR A 334 -4.71 -15.38 6.73
N SER A 335 -3.88 -14.72 5.91
CA SER A 335 -2.85 -15.39 5.10
C SER A 335 -1.46 -15.39 5.74
N LEU A 336 -1.17 -14.49 6.70
CA LEU A 336 0.16 -14.37 7.29
C LEU A 336 0.16 -14.65 8.81
N VAL A 337 -0.81 -14.10 9.57
CA VAL A 337 -0.80 -14.24 11.03
C VAL A 337 -1.36 -15.58 11.45
N ARG A 338 -2.54 -15.96 10.99
CA ARG A 338 -3.19 -17.23 11.39
C ARG A 338 -2.40 -18.49 11.00
N PRO A 339 -1.72 -18.56 9.85
CA PRO A 339 -0.81 -19.66 9.54
C PRO A 339 0.51 -19.61 10.31
N GLY A 340 0.81 -18.52 11.04
CA GLY A 340 2.04 -18.38 11.83
C GLY A 340 3.26 -17.91 11.05
N HIS A 341 3.07 -17.33 9.86
CA HIS A 341 4.17 -16.74 9.08
C HIS A 341 4.69 -15.44 9.71
N LEU A 342 3.79 -14.63 10.26
CA LEU A 342 4.07 -13.42 11.02
C LEU A 342 3.31 -13.43 12.35
N SER A 343 3.85 -12.75 13.35
CA SER A 343 3.05 -12.31 14.49
C SER A 343 2.20 -11.09 14.11
N LEU A 344 1.13 -10.81 14.85
CA LEU A 344 0.28 -9.65 14.59
C LEU A 344 1.05 -8.33 14.65
N ILE A 345 1.98 -8.18 15.60
CA ILE A 345 2.82 -6.98 15.72
C ILE A 345 3.75 -6.81 14.50
N GLN A 346 4.28 -7.90 13.93
CA GLN A 346 5.08 -7.85 12.69
C GLN A 346 4.24 -7.47 11.47
N LEU A 347 3.00 -7.93 11.37
CA LEU A 347 2.07 -7.49 10.33
C LEU A 347 1.81 -5.99 10.44
N LEU A 348 1.44 -5.52 11.64
CA LEU A 348 1.16 -4.11 11.90
C LEU A 348 2.38 -3.21 11.67
N GLU A 349 3.60 -3.67 11.99
CA GLU A 349 4.83 -2.94 11.72
C GLU A 349 4.96 -2.53 10.25
N LYS A 350 4.65 -3.47 9.33
CA LYS A 350 4.73 -3.27 7.87
C LYS A 350 3.62 -2.36 7.32
N MET A 351 2.57 -2.16 8.08
CA MET A 351 1.41 -1.34 7.70
C MET A 351 1.31 -0.03 8.50
N THR A 352 2.27 0.27 9.38
CA THR A 352 2.23 1.45 10.25
C THR A 352 3.57 2.16 10.32
N ILE A 353 4.48 1.72 11.20
CA ILE A 353 5.71 2.45 11.50
C ILE A 353 6.75 2.38 10.38
N ASN A 354 6.83 1.26 9.61
CA ASN A 354 7.77 1.15 8.49
C ASN A 354 7.44 2.16 7.37
N PRO A 355 6.21 2.21 6.83
CA PRO A 355 5.85 3.24 5.86
C PRO A 355 5.98 4.66 6.43
N ALA A 356 5.65 4.88 7.71
CA ALA A 356 5.82 6.18 8.34
C ALA A 356 7.28 6.65 8.37
N LYS A 357 8.21 5.76 8.73
CA LYS A 357 9.64 6.06 8.75
C LYS A 357 10.17 6.39 7.35
N LEU A 358 9.81 5.58 6.36
CA LEU A 358 10.27 5.74 4.98
C LEU A 358 9.85 7.09 4.38
N TYR A 359 8.60 7.48 4.58
CA TYR A 359 8.06 8.74 4.04
C TYR A 359 8.15 9.91 5.01
N HIS A 360 8.88 9.76 6.14
CA HIS A 360 9.07 10.78 7.17
C HIS A 360 7.75 11.34 7.73
N LEU A 361 6.73 10.48 7.87
CA LEU A 361 5.43 10.87 8.40
C LEU A 361 5.45 10.83 9.94
N PRO A 362 4.85 11.81 10.63
CA PRO A 362 4.82 11.85 12.09
C PRO A 362 3.72 10.96 12.70
N TYR A 363 3.34 9.90 11.99
CA TYR A 363 2.22 8.99 12.30
C TYR A 363 2.72 7.54 12.45
N GLY A 364 1.81 6.58 12.55
CA GLY A 364 2.13 5.15 12.57
C GLY A 364 2.64 4.62 13.90
N GLN A 365 2.38 5.32 15.03
CA GLN A 365 2.76 4.93 16.39
C GLN A 365 1.73 5.39 17.42
N LEU A 366 1.64 4.69 18.55
CA LEU A 366 0.84 5.08 19.70
C LEU A 366 1.77 5.55 20.82
N ALA A 367 1.73 6.84 21.13
CA ALA A 367 2.45 7.40 22.27
C ALA A 367 1.77 8.69 22.75
N GLU A 368 1.96 9.03 24.02
CA GLU A 368 1.46 10.29 24.57
C GLU A 368 2.04 11.48 23.80
N GLY A 369 1.19 12.46 23.50
CA GLY A 369 1.51 13.63 22.71
C GLY A 369 1.47 13.42 21.19
N LYS A 370 1.30 12.20 20.70
CA LYS A 370 1.17 11.91 19.26
C LYS A 370 -0.28 12.02 18.79
N ALA A 371 -0.45 12.14 17.47
CA ALA A 371 -1.77 12.15 16.86
C ALA A 371 -2.56 10.88 17.23
N ALA A 372 -3.82 11.06 17.58
CA ALA A 372 -4.73 9.95 17.86
C ALA A 372 -5.28 9.39 16.53
N ASP A 373 -4.41 8.70 15.80
CA ASP A 373 -4.71 7.97 14.59
C ASP A 373 -4.66 6.47 14.92
N LEU A 374 -5.83 5.81 14.90
CA LEU A 374 -6.03 4.48 15.46
C LEU A 374 -6.87 3.63 14.51
N VAL A 375 -6.56 2.33 14.46
CA VAL A 375 -7.48 1.30 13.99
C VAL A 375 -7.86 0.39 15.15
N ILE A 376 -9.14 0.08 15.28
CA ILE A 376 -9.67 -0.87 16.29
C ILE A 376 -10.36 -2.00 15.54
N PHE A 377 -9.95 -3.24 15.77
CA PHE A 377 -10.44 -4.39 15.03
C PHE A 377 -10.55 -5.65 15.89
N ASP A 378 -11.41 -6.56 15.46
CA ASP A 378 -11.48 -7.92 16.00
C ASP A 378 -10.65 -8.86 15.13
N GLU A 379 -9.51 -9.35 15.65
CA GLU A 379 -8.62 -10.25 14.93
C GLU A 379 -9.24 -11.64 14.68
N ASN A 380 -10.26 -12.02 15.45
CA ASN A 380 -10.88 -13.34 15.43
C ASN A 380 -12.21 -13.36 14.69
N GLU A 381 -12.84 -12.23 14.43
CA GLU A 381 -14.10 -12.17 13.69
C GLU A 381 -13.89 -12.60 12.26
N CYS A 382 -14.61 -13.65 11.84
CA CYS A 382 -14.69 -14.09 10.46
C CYS A 382 -15.81 -13.32 9.76
N TRP A 383 -15.48 -12.68 8.65
CA TRP A 383 -16.44 -11.91 7.86
C TRP A 383 -16.19 -12.11 6.37
N THR A 384 -17.14 -11.68 5.56
CA THR A 384 -17.09 -11.85 4.10
C THR A 384 -17.39 -10.50 3.44
N PRO A 385 -16.51 -9.96 2.61
CA PRO A 385 -16.77 -8.72 1.88
C PRO A 385 -17.85 -8.95 0.81
N THR A 386 -18.92 -8.18 0.87
CA THR A 386 -20.03 -8.19 -0.10
C THR A 386 -20.28 -6.83 -0.71
N GLU A 387 -19.89 -5.76 0.02
CA GLU A 387 -20.08 -4.37 -0.36
C GLU A 387 -18.82 -3.56 -0.04
N TYR A 388 -18.53 -2.60 -0.91
CA TYR A 388 -17.35 -1.74 -0.80
C TYR A 388 -17.75 -0.26 -0.67
N ALA A 389 -16.96 0.49 0.09
CA ALA A 389 -17.06 1.95 0.17
C ALA A 389 -16.36 2.62 -1.01
N SER A 390 -15.37 1.94 -1.63
CA SER A 390 -14.83 2.31 -2.94
C SER A 390 -15.95 2.42 -3.98
N LEU A 391 -15.83 3.36 -4.91
CA LEU A 391 -16.74 3.49 -6.04
C LEU A 391 -16.71 2.25 -6.95
N SER A 392 -15.57 1.58 -7.01
CA SER A 392 -15.37 0.33 -7.76
C SER A 392 -15.52 -0.90 -6.86
N SER A 393 -15.73 -2.06 -7.51
CA SER A 393 -15.90 -3.35 -6.80
C SER A 393 -15.09 -4.49 -7.44
N ASN A 394 -14.04 -4.14 -8.19
CA ASN A 394 -13.19 -5.10 -8.91
C ASN A 394 -12.25 -5.83 -7.95
N SER A 395 -12.74 -6.89 -7.31
CA SER A 395 -11.98 -7.71 -6.36
C SER A 395 -12.29 -9.19 -6.52
N PRO A 396 -11.28 -10.07 -6.56
CA PRO A 396 -11.47 -11.53 -6.53
C PRO A 396 -11.85 -12.01 -5.12
N PHE A 397 -11.71 -11.17 -4.10
CA PHE A 397 -11.98 -11.52 -2.71
C PHE A 397 -13.44 -11.33 -2.31
N THR A 398 -14.30 -10.80 -3.19
CA THR A 398 -15.74 -10.67 -2.93
C THR A 398 -16.36 -12.06 -2.69
N GLY A 399 -17.03 -12.21 -1.54
CA GLY A 399 -17.61 -13.51 -1.14
C GLY A 399 -16.61 -14.46 -0.45
N MET A 400 -15.33 -14.12 -0.34
CA MET A 400 -14.33 -14.94 0.34
C MET A 400 -14.32 -14.66 1.86
N PRO A 401 -14.46 -15.67 2.72
CA PRO A 401 -14.37 -15.48 4.16
C PRO A 401 -12.94 -15.16 4.59
N MET A 402 -12.78 -14.17 5.46
CA MET A 402 -11.50 -13.74 6.01
C MET A 402 -11.64 -13.32 7.47
N TYR A 403 -10.53 -13.35 8.20
CA TYR A 403 -10.47 -12.96 9.61
C TYR A 403 -9.89 -11.55 9.77
N GLY A 404 -10.29 -10.88 10.83
CA GLY A 404 -9.82 -9.54 11.13
C GLY A 404 -10.76 -8.46 10.57
N LYS A 405 -11.76 -8.07 11.38
CA LYS A 405 -12.75 -7.07 10.98
C LYS A 405 -12.49 -5.74 11.67
N VAL A 406 -12.31 -4.70 10.88
CA VAL A 406 -12.20 -3.32 11.38
C VAL A 406 -13.52 -2.91 12.01
N LYS A 407 -13.48 -2.44 13.26
CA LYS A 407 -14.64 -1.94 14.02
C LYS A 407 -14.67 -0.42 14.06
N TYR A 408 -13.52 0.21 14.25
CA TYR A 408 -13.41 1.66 14.24
C TYR A 408 -12.11 2.08 13.57
N THR A 409 -12.18 3.19 12.85
CA THR A 409 -11.01 3.96 12.42
C THR A 409 -11.13 5.36 12.97
N ILE A 410 -10.09 5.82 13.66
CA ILE A 410 -10.03 7.13 14.30
C ILE A 410 -8.87 7.89 13.68
N CYS A 411 -9.13 9.07 13.15
CA CYS A 411 -8.11 9.95 12.56
C CYS A 411 -8.17 11.33 13.21
N GLY A 412 -7.04 11.78 13.77
CA GLY A 412 -6.98 13.02 14.53
C GLY A 412 -7.98 13.08 15.70
N GLY A 413 -8.19 11.94 16.37
CA GLY A 413 -9.09 11.80 17.50
C GLY A 413 -10.59 11.78 17.16
N LYS A 414 -10.95 11.72 15.87
CA LYS A 414 -12.35 11.63 15.42
C LYS A 414 -12.62 10.27 14.80
N ILE A 415 -13.74 9.67 15.13
CA ILE A 415 -14.20 8.44 14.46
C ILE A 415 -14.55 8.80 13.02
N VAL A 416 -13.84 8.20 12.07
CA VAL A 416 -14.02 8.39 10.62
C VAL A 416 -14.70 7.21 9.96
N TYR A 417 -14.68 6.05 10.63
CA TYR A 417 -15.42 4.85 10.28
C TYR A 417 -15.81 4.08 11.55
N HIS A 418 -16.99 3.47 11.55
CA HIS A 418 -17.42 2.43 12.50
C HIS A 418 -18.26 1.38 11.77
N ASP A 419 -18.13 0.10 12.19
CA ASP A 419 -18.88 -1.06 11.69
C ASP A 419 -20.29 -1.13 12.26
#